data_e132716d18bfe111db27737ea01a1e4b
#
_entry.id   e132716d18bfe111db27737ea01a1e4b
#
_cell.length_a   1.000
_cell.length_b   1.000
_cell.length_c   1.000
_cell.angle_alpha   90.00
_cell.angle_beta   90.00
_cell.angle_gamma   90.00
#
_symmetry.space_group_name_H-M   'P 1'
#
loop_
_entity.id
_entity.type
_entity.pdbx_description
1 polymer ?
#
loop_
_entity_poly.entity_id
_entity_poly.type
_entity_poly.pdbx_seq_one_letter_code
_entity_poly.pdbx_strand_id
1 'polypeptide(L)'
;MTAETVALSAPNDSADGTGLPVRPLPIGAFPLPLGYLLVPAGADTEAARLDLLAGRLPTTWPDRMAAHRLVVEGDQDAALAALTGDDPVSRFNRFVLDPAGGTPETLRADLGELGVLVDVVAFTVGVAAEPPVDGAATGEVGALVLCARATHALADGDAAGAVDLLDAAVSLCEGSTPVLAAVLRGAAAGAEQQRAATPTDGVVDRLEAALRGLDEARDMRVARSETHLAAGLALHEQGRTDRAIPHYHAALRLVTSAEAPLVWASAHANLAAAYLTAPMTQASDQLRTGIAVQSLRSALTVYTRADHPTEWASAQLNLANSLVYSPSTHQADNLVEAVELYEEVLEVRSRDEDPMGRARVLANQGNVLAHLGMFDVAKAKLYDARFVFEEFGDVEAVRTVRGVLDEIARQQALRRSED
;
A
#
# COMPACT_ATOMS: atom_id res chain seq x y z
N MET A 1 18.09 16.73 4.15
CA MET A 1 17.54 15.49 4.73
C MET A 1 16.37 15.07 3.85
N THR A 2 16.42 13.91 3.27
CA THR A 2 15.32 13.36 2.46
C THR A 2 14.48 12.45 3.34
N ALA A 3 13.17 12.71 3.44
CA ALA A 3 12.22 11.76 4.04
C ALA A 3 12.03 10.59 3.06
N GLU A 4 11.96 9.37 3.60
CA GLU A 4 11.66 8.20 2.79
C GLU A 4 10.16 8.10 2.54
N THR A 5 9.77 7.91 1.30
CA THR A 5 8.41 7.60 0.90
C THR A 5 8.18 6.10 1.05
N VAL A 6 7.10 5.71 1.72
CA VAL A 6 6.73 4.30 1.91
C VAL A 6 5.76 3.94 0.80
N ALA A 7 6.20 3.08 -0.13
CA ALA A 7 5.33 2.48 -1.13
C ALA A 7 4.45 1.40 -0.47
N LEU A 8 3.25 1.17 -1.03
CA LEU A 8 2.50 -0.05 -0.71
C LEU A 8 3.36 -1.22 -1.15
N SER A 9 3.83 -2.02 -0.20
CA SER A 9 4.50 -3.28 -0.52
C SER A 9 3.52 -4.16 -1.27
N ALA A 10 4.01 -4.82 -2.32
CA ALA A 10 3.29 -5.98 -2.83
C ALA A 10 3.07 -6.94 -1.65
N PRO A 11 1.88 -7.58 -1.54
CA PRO A 11 1.62 -8.50 -0.44
C PRO A 11 2.77 -9.50 -0.35
N ASN A 12 3.40 -9.54 0.81
CA ASN A 12 4.48 -10.48 1.08
C ASN A 12 3.99 -11.90 0.78
N ASP A 13 4.84 -12.72 0.14
CA ASP A 13 4.67 -14.17 -0.04
C ASP A 13 4.66 -14.95 1.30
N SER A 14 4.15 -14.36 2.38
CA SER A 14 3.93 -15.07 3.62
C SER A 14 2.74 -16.01 3.41
N ALA A 15 3.03 -17.30 3.26
CA ALA A 15 2.02 -18.34 3.35
C ALA A 15 1.26 -18.14 4.68
N ASP A 16 -0.02 -17.81 4.62
CA ASP A 16 -0.89 -18.05 5.75
C ASP A 16 -0.80 -19.55 6.05
N GLY A 17 -0.89 -20.04 7.23
CA GLY A 17 -0.64 -21.45 7.57
C GLY A 17 -1.38 -22.52 6.72
N THR A 18 -2.03 -22.11 5.60
CA THR A 18 -2.70 -23.00 4.61
C THR A 18 -1.75 -23.47 3.51
N GLY A 19 -0.55 -22.89 3.38
CA GLY A 19 0.43 -23.22 2.32
C GLY A 19 0.07 -22.64 0.94
N LEU A 20 -0.99 -21.85 0.83
CA LEU A 20 -1.37 -21.15 -0.40
C LEU A 20 -0.70 -19.79 -0.47
N PRO A 21 -0.21 -19.35 -1.65
CA PRO A 21 0.38 -18.03 -1.79
C PRO A 21 -0.68 -16.94 -1.56
N VAL A 22 -0.34 -15.93 -0.75
CA VAL A 22 -1.19 -14.75 -0.58
C VAL A 22 -1.20 -13.97 -1.88
N ARG A 23 -2.36 -13.85 -2.52
CA ARG A 23 -2.55 -13.05 -3.73
C ARG A 23 -3.26 -11.74 -3.39
N PRO A 24 -3.08 -10.70 -4.23
CA PRO A 24 -3.85 -9.48 -4.09
C PRO A 24 -5.34 -9.80 -3.98
N LEU A 25 -6.05 -9.07 -3.11
CA LEU A 25 -7.50 -9.20 -3.00
C LEU A 25 -8.12 -9.06 -4.39
N PRO A 26 -9.06 -9.93 -4.78
CA PRO A 26 -9.73 -9.82 -6.06
C PRO A 26 -10.34 -8.43 -6.16
N ILE A 27 -10.08 -7.77 -7.30
CA ILE A 27 -10.80 -6.55 -7.65
C ILE A 27 -12.26 -6.96 -7.72
N GLY A 28 -13.08 -6.41 -6.83
CA GLY A 28 -14.47 -6.80 -6.64
C GLY A 28 -15.17 -7.05 -7.97
N ALA A 29 -15.65 -8.27 -8.12
CA ALA A 29 -16.17 -8.71 -9.40
C ALA A 29 -17.69 -8.65 -9.45
N PHE A 30 -18.31 -9.74 -9.28
CA PHE A 30 -19.72 -9.92 -9.32
C PHE A 30 -20.29 -10.31 -7.96
N PRO A 31 -21.11 -9.47 -7.41
CA PRO A 31 -21.17 -8.02 -7.55
C PRO A 31 -20.03 -7.37 -6.78
N LEU A 32 -19.60 -6.21 -7.25
CA LEU A 32 -18.66 -5.35 -6.49
C LEU A 32 -19.19 -5.25 -5.04
N PRO A 33 -18.49 -4.79 -4.17
CA PRO A 33 -18.03 -4.97 -2.82
C PRO A 33 -17.96 -6.41 -2.28
N LEU A 34 -18.55 -7.38 -2.92
CA LEU A 34 -18.55 -8.79 -2.47
C LEU A 34 -17.52 -9.68 -3.20
N GLY A 35 -16.62 -9.08 -3.97
CA GLY A 35 -15.62 -9.83 -4.72
C GLY A 35 -16.24 -10.75 -5.77
N TYR A 36 -15.90 -12.04 -5.75
CA TYR A 36 -16.33 -12.99 -6.75
C TYR A 36 -17.69 -13.69 -6.46
N LEU A 37 -18.37 -13.34 -5.39
CA LEU A 37 -19.65 -13.95 -5.08
C LEU A 37 -20.71 -13.61 -6.14
N LEU A 38 -21.38 -14.61 -6.66
CA LEU A 38 -22.48 -14.46 -7.63
C LEU A 38 -23.79 -14.20 -6.90
N VAL A 39 -24.57 -13.23 -7.37
CA VAL A 39 -25.92 -12.98 -6.88
C VAL A 39 -26.89 -13.95 -7.53
N PRO A 40 -27.74 -14.65 -6.77
CA PRO A 40 -28.78 -15.49 -7.32
C PRO A 40 -29.75 -14.68 -8.19
N ALA A 41 -30.02 -15.12 -9.43
CA ALA A 41 -30.93 -14.41 -10.33
C ALA A 41 -32.37 -14.47 -9.80
N GLY A 42 -33.09 -13.35 -9.87
CA GLY A 42 -34.50 -13.25 -9.48
C GLY A 42 -34.96 -11.81 -9.33
N ALA A 43 -36.27 -11.59 -9.45
CA ALA A 43 -36.86 -10.27 -9.26
C ALA A 43 -36.69 -9.75 -7.81
N ASP A 44 -36.59 -10.65 -6.85
CA ASP A 44 -36.37 -10.38 -5.44
C ASP A 44 -34.92 -9.87 -5.14
N THR A 45 -33.94 -10.28 -5.94
CA THR A 45 -32.53 -9.95 -5.76
C THR A 45 -32.06 -8.79 -6.66
N GLU A 46 -32.84 -8.38 -7.65
CA GLU A 46 -32.42 -7.43 -8.68
C GLU A 46 -32.07 -6.06 -8.12
N ALA A 47 -32.83 -5.53 -7.16
CA ALA A 47 -32.55 -4.25 -6.54
C ALA A 47 -31.20 -4.28 -5.78
N ALA A 48 -30.95 -5.35 -5.02
CA ALA A 48 -29.69 -5.55 -4.31
C ALA A 48 -28.51 -5.71 -5.29
N ARG A 49 -28.72 -6.43 -6.41
CA ARG A 49 -27.71 -6.59 -7.46
C ARG A 49 -27.32 -5.24 -8.07
N LEU A 50 -28.29 -4.37 -8.36
CA LEU A 50 -28.03 -3.03 -8.92
C LEU A 50 -27.28 -2.12 -7.93
N ASP A 51 -27.61 -2.19 -6.63
CA ASP A 51 -26.85 -1.45 -5.63
C ASP A 51 -25.40 -1.93 -5.57
N LEU A 52 -25.18 -3.25 -5.53
CA LEU A 52 -23.82 -3.83 -5.49
C LEU A 52 -23.00 -3.47 -6.74
N LEU A 53 -23.59 -3.51 -7.93
CA LEU A 53 -22.93 -3.09 -9.18
C LEU A 53 -22.57 -1.60 -9.16
N ALA A 54 -23.34 -0.77 -8.45
CA ALA A 54 -23.02 0.65 -8.23
C ALA A 54 -22.04 0.90 -7.07
N GLY A 55 -21.44 -0.16 -6.51
CA GLY A 55 -20.51 -0.06 -5.39
C GLY A 55 -21.16 0.39 -4.08
N ARG A 56 -22.43 0.02 -3.89
CA ARG A 56 -23.22 0.31 -2.66
C ARG A 56 -23.72 -0.99 -2.05
N LEU A 57 -23.79 -1.04 -0.73
CA LEU A 57 -24.41 -2.14 -0.01
C LEU A 57 -25.94 -1.97 0.02
N PRO A 58 -26.71 -3.04 -0.21
CA PRO A 58 -28.15 -2.99 -0.10
C PRO A 58 -28.60 -2.56 1.31
N THR A 59 -29.58 -1.68 1.39
CA THR A 59 -30.21 -1.32 2.68
C THR A 59 -31.06 -2.44 3.25
N THR A 60 -31.59 -3.29 2.38
CA THR A 60 -32.37 -4.48 2.73
C THR A 60 -31.83 -5.66 1.94
N TRP A 61 -31.42 -6.70 2.63
CA TRP A 61 -30.91 -7.91 2.03
C TRP A 61 -32.02 -8.91 1.78
N PRO A 62 -32.19 -9.42 0.54
CA PRO A 62 -33.09 -10.52 0.26
C PRO A 62 -32.68 -11.80 1.03
N ASP A 63 -33.66 -12.64 1.45
CA ASP A 63 -33.37 -13.86 2.20
C ASP A 63 -32.39 -14.79 1.48
N ARG A 64 -32.49 -14.88 0.15
CA ARG A 64 -31.55 -15.67 -0.71
C ARG A 64 -30.13 -15.13 -0.73
N MET A 65 -29.92 -13.93 -0.24
CA MET A 65 -28.61 -13.27 -0.14
C MET A 65 -28.09 -13.21 1.31
N ALA A 66 -28.60 -14.05 2.21
CA ALA A 66 -28.18 -14.11 3.60
C ALA A 66 -26.66 -14.34 3.74
N ALA A 67 -26.10 -15.24 2.92
CA ALA A 67 -24.64 -15.48 2.90
C ALA A 67 -23.85 -14.23 2.49
N HIS A 68 -24.33 -13.48 1.50
CA HIS A 68 -23.68 -12.24 1.04
C HIS A 68 -23.65 -11.18 2.15
N ARG A 69 -24.75 -11.05 2.90
CA ARG A 69 -24.80 -10.15 4.06
C ARG A 69 -23.78 -10.54 5.12
N LEU A 70 -23.69 -11.83 5.45
CA LEU A 70 -22.77 -12.35 6.46
C LEU A 70 -21.28 -12.12 6.04
N VAL A 71 -20.96 -12.26 4.75
CA VAL A 71 -19.62 -11.92 4.24
C VAL A 71 -19.29 -10.44 4.48
N VAL A 72 -20.24 -9.54 4.22
CA VAL A 72 -20.05 -8.09 4.49
C VAL A 72 -19.89 -7.81 5.98
N GLU A 73 -20.58 -8.57 6.83
CA GLU A 73 -20.46 -8.48 8.30
C GLU A 73 -19.17 -9.11 8.84
N GLY A 74 -18.37 -9.78 7.98
CA GLY A 74 -17.09 -10.41 8.34
C GLY A 74 -17.24 -11.81 8.96
N ASP A 75 -18.43 -12.41 8.91
CA ASP A 75 -18.69 -13.75 9.43
C ASP A 75 -18.67 -14.79 8.30
N GLN A 76 -17.45 -15.18 7.90
CA GLN A 76 -17.23 -16.11 6.79
C GLN A 76 -17.76 -17.52 7.08
N ASP A 77 -17.65 -17.99 8.32
CA ASP A 77 -18.13 -19.33 8.72
C ASP A 77 -19.64 -19.40 8.65
N ALA A 78 -20.36 -18.41 9.17
CA ALA A 78 -21.79 -18.32 9.06
C ALA A 78 -22.26 -18.14 7.61
N ALA A 79 -21.52 -17.39 6.79
CA ALA A 79 -21.81 -17.24 5.37
C ALA A 79 -21.72 -18.58 4.63
N LEU A 80 -20.66 -19.35 4.88
CA LEU A 80 -20.48 -20.68 4.32
C LEU A 80 -21.62 -21.64 4.76
N ALA A 81 -21.98 -21.61 6.04
CA ALA A 81 -23.10 -22.41 6.58
C ALA A 81 -24.47 -22.03 5.99
N ALA A 82 -24.66 -20.76 5.61
CA ALA A 82 -25.91 -20.29 4.98
C ALA A 82 -26.05 -20.73 3.51
N LEU A 83 -24.97 -21.12 2.83
CA LEU A 83 -24.98 -21.60 1.44
C LEU A 83 -25.38 -23.10 1.37
N THR A 84 -26.60 -23.45 1.71
CA THR A 84 -27.10 -24.84 1.75
C THR A 84 -27.60 -25.36 0.40
N GLY A 85 -27.82 -24.47 -0.60
CA GLY A 85 -28.35 -24.83 -1.92
C GLY A 85 -27.38 -25.70 -2.72
N ASP A 86 -27.91 -26.56 -3.60
CA ASP A 86 -27.11 -27.39 -4.52
C ASP A 86 -27.14 -26.88 -5.97
N ASP A 87 -27.70 -25.68 -6.17
CA ASP A 87 -27.68 -24.98 -7.44
C ASP A 87 -26.25 -24.47 -7.77
N PRO A 88 -25.95 -24.25 -9.07
CA PRO A 88 -24.57 -23.84 -9.49
C PRO A 88 -24.07 -22.57 -8.81
N VAL A 89 -24.93 -21.58 -8.55
CA VAL A 89 -24.53 -20.30 -7.92
C VAL A 89 -24.16 -20.53 -6.45
N SER A 90 -24.98 -21.29 -5.71
CA SER A 90 -24.66 -21.62 -4.31
C SER A 90 -23.38 -22.44 -4.18
N ARG A 91 -23.17 -23.40 -5.10
CA ARG A 91 -21.95 -24.21 -5.15
C ARG A 91 -20.72 -23.36 -5.49
N PHE A 92 -20.85 -22.43 -6.44
CA PHE A 92 -19.77 -21.50 -6.79
C PHE A 92 -19.43 -20.57 -5.61
N ASN A 93 -20.43 -20.01 -4.95
CA ASN A 93 -20.21 -19.15 -3.80
C ASN A 93 -19.53 -19.89 -2.63
N ARG A 94 -19.89 -21.17 -2.41
CA ARG A 94 -19.14 -22.03 -1.47
C ARG A 94 -17.68 -22.20 -1.89
N PHE A 95 -17.42 -22.47 -3.18
CA PHE A 95 -16.06 -22.59 -3.70
C PHE A 95 -15.26 -21.28 -3.54
N VAL A 96 -15.88 -20.11 -3.69
CA VAL A 96 -15.22 -18.81 -3.44
C VAL A 96 -14.80 -18.68 -1.97
N LEU A 97 -15.69 -19.08 -1.03
CA LEU A 97 -15.44 -18.97 0.40
C LEU A 97 -14.55 -20.08 0.96
N ASP A 98 -14.64 -21.29 0.40
CA ASP A 98 -13.83 -22.47 0.76
C ASP A 98 -13.40 -23.24 -0.50
N PRO A 99 -12.30 -22.85 -1.14
CA PRO A 99 -11.81 -23.50 -2.36
C PRO A 99 -11.35 -24.94 -2.15
N ALA A 100 -11.05 -25.36 -0.92
CA ALA A 100 -10.56 -26.72 -0.63
C ALA A 100 -11.69 -27.77 -0.66
N GLY A 101 -12.96 -27.35 -0.50
CA GLY A 101 -14.12 -28.23 -0.40
C GLY A 101 -14.81 -28.58 -1.74
N GLY A 102 -14.31 -28.13 -2.89
CA GLY A 102 -15.01 -28.21 -4.18
C GLY A 102 -14.35 -29.09 -5.25
N THR A 103 -15.15 -29.47 -6.28
CA THR A 103 -14.68 -30.11 -7.51
C THR A 103 -14.80 -29.11 -8.68
N PRO A 104 -13.70 -28.40 -9.02
CA PRO A 104 -13.73 -27.29 -10.00
C PRO A 104 -14.29 -27.70 -11.39
N GLU A 105 -13.98 -28.92 -11.86
CA GLU A 105 -14.35 -29.36 -13.22
C GLU A 105 -15.88 -29.47 -13.40
N THR A 106 -16.60 -30.05 -12.42
CA THR A 106 -18.05 -30.18 -12.49
C THR A 106 -18.73 -28.82 -12.36
N LEU A 107 -18.20 -27.98 -11.46
CA LEU A 107 -18.73 -26.63 -11.23
C LEU A 107 -18.59 -25.75 -12.49
N ARG A 108 -17.46 -25.84 -13.20
CA ARG A 108 -17.24 -25.13 -14.47
C ARG A 108 -18.29 -25.49 -15.49
N ALA A 109 -18.59 -26.78 -15.66
CA ALA A 109 -19.59 -27.24 -16.62
C ALA A 109 -21.00 -26.74 -16.27
N ASP A 110 -21.36 -26.75 -14.99
CA ASP A 110 -22.67 -26.35 -14.52
C ASP A 110 -22.94 -24.84 -14.59
N LEU A 111 -21.88 -24.03 -14.55
CA LEU A 111 -21.97 -22.57 -14.68
C LEU A 111 -22.03 -22.08 -16.14
N GLY A 112 -21.80 -22.95 -17.12
CA GLY A 112 -21.85 -22.57 -18.55
C GLY A 112 -20.91 -21.41 -18.88
N GLU A 113 -21.44 -20.30 -19.38
CA GLU A 113 -20.64 -19.12 -19.77
C GLU A 113 -19.88 -18.48 -18.59
N LEU A 114 -20.37 -18.66 -17.36
CA LEU A 114 -19.70 -18.19 -16.15
C LEU A 114 -18.63 -19.17 -15.63
N GLY A 115 -18.48 -20.33 -16.27
CA GLY A 115 -17.58 -21.40 -15.81
C GLY A 115 -16.11 -20.96 -15.70
N VAL A 116 -15.67 -20.04 -16.55
CA VAL A 116 -14.30 -19.46 -16.50
C VAL A 116 -14.01 -18.72 -15.19
N LEU A 117 -15.05 -18.27 -14.45
CA LEU A 117 -14.86 -17.64 -13.13
C LEU A 117 -14.32 -18.62 -12.09
N VAL A 118 -14.57 -19.91 -12.26
CA VAL A 118 -13.96 -20.96 -11.40
C VAL A 118 -12.43 -20.92 -11.53
N ASP A 119 -11.93 -20.76 -12.76
CA ASP A 119 -10.48 -20.68 -13.03
C ASP A 119 -9.89 -19.38 -12.54
N VAL A 120 -10.61 -18.26 -12.71
CA VAL A 120 -10.21 -16.95 -12.17
C VAL A 120 -10.07 -17.03 -10.65
N VAL A 121 -11.06 -17.60 -9.96
CA VAL A 121 -11.01 -17.79 -8.49
C VAL A 121 -9.87 -18.72 -8.12
N ALA A 122 -9.77 -19.90 -8.76
CA ALA A 122 -8.71 -20.87 -8.48
C ALA A 122 -7.30 -20.25 -8.61
N PHE A 123 -7.08 -19.42 -9.64
CA PHE A 123 -5.85 -18.65 -9.78
C PHE A 123 -5.68 -17.61 -8.67
N THR A 124 -6.73 -16.84 -8.38
CA THR A 124 -6.66 -15.76 -7.38
C THR A 124 -6.33 -16.29 -5.98
N VAL A 125 -6.88 -17.45 -5.59
CA VAL A 125 -6.60 -18.07 -4.29
C VAL A 125 -5.37 -19.00 -4.29
N GLY A 126 -4.65 -19.09 -5.40
CA GLY A 126 -3.42 -19.86 -5.51
C GLY A 126 -3.57 -21.37 -5.71
N VAL A 127 -4.78 -21.85 -5.92
CA VAL A 127 -5.05 -23.28 -6.28
C VAL A 127 -4.54 -23.59 -7.68
N ALA A 128 -4.68 -22.67 -8.64
CA ALA A 128 -4.08 -22.76 -9.96
C ALA A 128 -2.86 -21.83 -10.07
N ALA A 129 -1.78 -22.32 -10.68
CA ALA A 129 -0.56 -21.54 -10.90
C ALA A 129 -0.74 -20.51 -12.04
N GLU A 130 -1.49 -20.87 -13.07
CA GLU A 130 -1.67 -20.09 -14.28
C GLU A 130 -3.09 -19.49 -14.35
N PRO A 131 -3.24 -18.25 -14.84
CA PRO A 131 -4.55 -17.66 -15.07
C PRO A 131 -5.24 -18.30 -16.28
N PRO A 132 -6.59 -18.21 -16.38
CA PRO A 132 -7.31 -18.73 -17.53
C PRO A 132 -6.94 -17.96 -18.82
N VAL A 133 -6.91 -18.69 -19.95
CA VAL A 133 -6.52 -18.19 -21.28
C VAL A 133 -7.73 -17.93 -22.16
N ASP A 134 -8.96 -18.15 -21.66
CA ASP A 134 -10.18 -18.05 -22.46
C ASP A 134 -10.41 -16.63 -22.99
N GLY A 135 -10.23 -16.45 -24.30
CA GLY A 135 -10.46 -15.19 -25.01
C GLY A 135 -11.91 -15.00 -25.49
N ALA A 136 -12.82 -15.95 -25.20
CA ALA A 136 -14.22 -15.87 -25.62
C ALA A 136 -15.10 -15.10 -24.60
N ALA A 137 -14.64 -14.93 -23.36
CA ALA A 137 -15.37 -14.20 -22.34
C ALA A 137 -15.49 -12.71 -22.66
N THR A 138 -16.68 -12.16 -22.52
CA THR A 138 -17.01 -10.76 -22.82
C THR A 138 -17.53 -10.02 -21.60
N GLY A 139 -17.68 -8.70 -21.68
CA GLY A 139 -18.18 -7.88 -20.59
C GLY A 139 -17.33 -8.01 -19.33
N GLU A 140 -17.97 -8.02 -18.19
CA GLU A 140 -17.33 -8.08 -16.85
C GLU A 140 -16.53 -9.37 -16.66
N VAL A 141 -17.05 -10.50 -17.14
CA VAL A 141 -16.36 -11.81 -17.03
C VAL A 141 -15.05 -11.78 -17.79
N GLY A 142 -15.05 -11.24 -19.02
CA GLY A 142 -13.83 -11.03 -19.80
C GLY A 142 -12.86 -10.09 -19.11
N ALA A 143 -13.36 -9.01 -18.51
CA ALA A 143 -12.53 -8.07 -17.75
C ALA A 143 -11.83 -8.75 -16.57
N LEU A 144 -12.48 -9.67 -15.87
CA LEU A 144 -11.90 -10.42 -14.75
C LEU A 144 -10.83 -11.42 -15.21
N VAL A 145 -11.05 -12.09 -16.35
CA VAL A 145 -10.03 -12.94 -16.98
C VAL A 145 -8.78 -12.13 -17.30
N LEU A 146 -8.96 -10.96 -17.93
CA LEU A 146 -7.84 -10.07 -18.24
C LEU A 146 -7.15 -9.52 -16.99
N CYS A 147 -7.91 -9.25 -15.94
CA CYS A 147 -7.35 -8.83 -14.64
C CYS A 147 -6.47 -9.92 -14.02
N ALA A 148 -6.92 -11.18 -14.01
CA ALA A 148 -6.12 -12.30 -13.54
C ALA A 148 -4.82 -12.47 -14.34
N ARG A 149 -4.88 -12.31 -15.65
CA ARG A 149 -3.70 -12.34 -16.52
C ARG A 149 -2.76 -11.16 -16.29
N ALA A 150 -3.31 -9.97 -16.04
CA ALA A 150 -2.51 -8.80 -15.69
C ALA A 150 -1.77 -8.98 -14.36
N THR A 151 -2.44 -9.59 -13.36
CA THR A 151 -1.81 -9.94 -12.09
C THR A 151 -0.63 -10.91 -12.29
N HIS A 152 -0.80 -11.91 -13.17
CA HIS A 152 0.27 -12.83 -13.51
C HIS A 152 1.44 -12.12 -14.23
N ALA A 153 1.14 -11.28 -15.22
CA ALA A 153 2.15 -10.49 -15.93
C ALA A 153 2.96 -9.60 -14.99
N LEU A 154 2.30 -8.97 -14.00
CA LEU A 154 3.00 -8.19 -12.95
C LEU A 154 3.93 -9.07 -12.10
N ALA A 155 3.50 -10.27 -11.75
CA ALA A 155 4.33 -11.22 -11.00
C ALA A 155 5.57 -11.66 -11.79
N ASP A 156 5.45 -11.74 -13.13
CA ASP A 156 6.55 -12.05 -14.04
C ASP A 156 7.41 -10.82 -14.41
N GLY A 157 7.09 -9.64 -13.88
CA GLY A 157 7.80 -8.38 -14.16
C GLY A 157 7.41 -7.71 -15.48
N ASP A 158 6.39 -8.20 -16.19
CA ASP A 158 5.85 -7.58 -17.42
C ASP A 158 4.78 -6.53 -17.08
N ALA A 159 5.20 -5.42 -16.52
CA ALA A 159 4.30 -4.30 -16.22
C ALA A 159 3.69 -3.67 -17.48
N ALA A 160 4.34 -3.77 -18.64
CA ALA A 160 3.80 -3.25 -19.91
C ALA A 160 2.62 -4.09 -20.38
N GLY A 161 2.78 -5.40 -20.43
CA GLY A 161 1.69 -6.32 -20.77
C GLY A 161 0.55 -6.24 -19.77
N ALA A 162 0.83 -6.02 -18.49
CA ALA A 162 -0.21 -5.82 -17.48
C ALA A 162 -1.06 -4.58 -17.74
N VAL A 163 -0.45 -3.44 -18.11
CA VAL A 163 -1.18 -2.21 -18.47
C VAL A 163 -2.09 -2.46 -19.68
N ASP A 164 -1.58 -3.09 -20.74
CA ASP A 164 -2.36 -3.39 -21.95
C ASP A 164 -3.57 -4.29 -21.63
N LEU A 165 -3.37 -5.31 -20.79
CA LEU A 165 -4.44 -6.21 -20.35
C LEU A 165 -5.50 -5.48 -19.50
N LEU A 166 -5.08 -4.60 -18.59
CA LEU A 166 -6.00 -3.81 -17.76
C LEU A 166 -6.78 -2.77 -18.57
N ASP A 167 -6.17 -2.13 -19.57
CA ASP A 167 -6.86 -1.20 -20.47
C ASP A 167 -7.89 -1.93 -21.35
N ALA A 168 -7.56 -3.13 -21.82
CA ALA A 168 -8.53 -3.99 -22.51
C ALA A 168 -9.68 -4.40 -21.57
N ALA A 169 -9.39 -4.73 -20.31
CA ALA A 169 -10.40 -5.06 -19.30
C ALA A 169 -11.34 -3.87 -19.01
N VAL A 170 -10.80 -2.66 -18.90
CA VAL A 170 -11.61 -1.43 -18.77
C VAL A 170 -12.58 -1.31 -19.95
N SER A 171 -12.08 -1.49 -21.17
CA SER A 171 -12.88 -1.37 -22.38
C SER A 171 -14.03 -2.37 -22.46
N LEU A 172 -13.85 -3.58 -21.89
CA LEU A 172 -14.89 -4.62 -21.86
C LEU A 172 -16.05 -4.31 -20.90
N CYS A 173 -15.78 -3.57 -19.81
CA CYS A 173 -16.77 -3.38 -18.73
C CYS A 173 -17.24 -1.93 -18.54
N GLU A 174 -16.63 -0.95 -19.21
CA GLU A 174 -16.94 0.47 -18.99
C GLU A 174 -18.42 0.82 -19.24
N GLY A 175 -19.05 0.18 -20.23
CA GLY A 175 -20.46 0.41 -20.57
C GLY A 175 -21.46 -0.29 -19.65
N SER A 176 -21.08 -1.41 -19.03
CA SER A 176 -21.98 -2.25 -18.22
C SER A 176 -21.73 -2.10 -16.71
N THR A 177 -20.49 -1.96 -16.31
CA THR A 177 -20.05 -1.89 -14.90
C THR A 177 -19.00 -0.77 -14.71
N PRO A 178 -19.41 0.51 -14.77
CA PRO A 178 -18.49 1.64 -14.73
C PRO A 178 -17.67 1.70 -13.43
N VAL A 179 -18.20 1.19 -12.32
CA VAL A 179 -17.47 1.13 -11.04
C VAL A 179 -16.31 0.14 -11.14
N LEU A 180 -16.53 -1.05 -11.73
CA LEU A 180 -15.45 -2.01 -11.99
C LEU A 180 -14.40 -1.39 -12.94
N ALA A 181 -14.83 -0.73 -14.01
CA ALA A 181 -13.92 -0.05 -14.92
C ALA A 181 -13.06 1.02 -14.20
N ALA A 182 -13.64 1.73 -13.22
CA ALA A 182 -12.89 2.70 -12.42
C ALA A 182 -11.83 2.04 -11.52
N VAL A 183 -12.16 0.92 -10.87
CA VAL A 183 -11.20 0.13 -10.10
C VAL A 183 -10.05 -0.36 -10.99
N LEU A 184 -10.37 -0.90 -12.18
CA LEU A 184 -9.37 -1.38 -13.14
C LEU A 184 -8.47 -0.27 -13.68
N ARG A 185 -9.01 0.96 -13.87
CA ARG A 185 -8.17 2.14 -14.21
C ARG A 185 -7.16 2.45 -13.11
N GLY A 186 -7.57 2.35 -11.85
CA GLY A 186 -6.66 2.50 -10.71
C GLY A 186 -5.55 1.47 -10.72
N ALA A 187 -5.89 0.20 -10.97
CA ALA A 187 -4.93 -0.90 -11.09
C ALA A 187 -3.97 -0.69 -12.26
N ALA A 188 -4.47 -0.24 -13.43
CA ALA A 188 -3.63 0.07 -14.59
C ALA A 188 -2.64 1.20 -14.30
N ALA A 189 -3.06 2.24 -13.57
CA ALA A 189 -2.16 3.31 -13.14
C ALA A 189 -1.06 2.79 -12.22
N GLY A 190 -1.39 1.90 -11.27
CA GLY A 190 -0.41 1.25 -10.40
C GLY A 190 0.60 0.40 -11.17
N ALA A 191 0.15 -0.35 -12.18
CA ALA A 191 1.04 -1.11 -13.06
C ALA A 191 1.95 -0.19 -13.90
N GLU A 192 1.43 0.95 -14.36
CA GLU A 192 2.20 1.95 -15.11
C GLU A 192 3.28 2.61 -14.23
N GLN A 193 3.00 2.87 -12.95
CA GLN A 193 3.99 3.40 -12.00
C GLN A 193 5.21 2.48 -11.85
N GLN A 194 5.03 1.16 -11.91
CA GLN A 194 6.15 0.21 -11.81
C GLN A 194 7.11 0.27 -13.02
N ARG A 195 6.69 0.86 -14.14
CA ARG A 195 7.50 0.96 -15.37
C ARG A 195 8.46 2.14 -15.38
N ALA A 196 8.14 3.21 -14.68
CA ALA A 196 8.86 4.48 -14.76
C ALA A 196 9.53 4.81 -13.44
N ALA A 197 10.76 5.33 -13.50
CA ALA A 197 11.47 5.83 -12.31
C ALA A 197 10.76 7.03 -11.65
N THR A 198 9.92 7.73 -12.40
CA THR A 198 9.05 8.82 -11.90
C THR A 198 7.71 8.73 -12.62
N PRO A 199 6.57 8.77 -11.91
CA PRO A 199 5.24 8.75 -12.50
C PRO A 199 5.05 9.90 -13.49
N THR A 200 4.33 9.63 -14.58
CA THR A 200 3.96 10.64 -15.59
C THR A 200 2.68 11.37 -15.19
N ASP A 201 2.38 12.52 -15.82
CA ASP A 201 1.08 13.18 -15.66
C ASP A 201 -0.07 12.26 -16.10
N GLY A 202 0.15 11.37 -17.07
CA GLY A 202 -0.82 10.38 -17.52
C GLY A 202 -1.24 9.41 -16.41
N VAL A 203 -0.33 9.01 -15.52
CA VAL A 203 -0.64 8.18 -14.34
C VAL A 203 -1.57 8.94 -13.39
N VAL A 204 -1.26 10.21 -13.11
CA VAL A 204 -2.10 11.04 -12.24
C VAL A 204 -3.49 11.23 -12.83
N ASP A 205 -3.58 11.57 -14.13
CA ASP A 205 -4.86 11.76 -14.83
C ASP A 205 -5.72 10.49 -14.81
N ARG A 206 -5.09 9.32 -14.95
CA ARG A 206 -5.73 7.99 -14.87
C ARG A 206 -6.27 7.72 -13.48
N LEU A 207 -5.52 8.02 -12.42
CA LEU A 207 -5.95 7.88 -11.02
C LEU A 207 -7.09 8.84 -10.68
N GLU A 208 -7.02 10.10 -11.12
CA GLU A 208 -8.10 11.05 -10.95
C GLU A 208 -9.38 10.63 -11.71
N ALA A 209 -9.24 10.02 -12.89
CA ALA A 209 -10.37 9.45 -13.62
C ALA A 209 -10.98 8.25 -12.87
N ALA A 210 -10.17 7.40 -12.27
CA ALA A 210 -10.63 6.30 -11.41
C ALA A 210 -11.40 6.84 -10.19
N LEU A 211 -10.88 7.87 -9.51
CA LEU A 211 -11.55 8.51 -8.38
C LEU A 211 -12.92 9.09 -8.77
N ARG A 212 -13.01 9.76 -9.93
CA ARG A 212 -14.31 10.26 -10.44
C ARG A 212 -15.31 9.13 -10.68
N GLY A 213 -14.85 7.99 -11.21
CA GLY A 213 -15.71 6.81 -11.44
C GLY A 213 -16.17 6.13 -10.14
N LEU A 214 -15.43 6.33 -9.05
CA LEU A 214 -15.73 5.77 -7.73
C LEU A 214 -16.51 6.74 -6.81
N ASP A 215 -16.82 7.95 -7.24
CA ASP A 215 -17.38 8.98 -6.35
C ASP A 215 -18.73 8.58 -5.76
N GLU A 216 -19.62 7.98 -6.58
CA GLU A 216 -20.93 7.48 -6.17
C GLU A 216 -20.89 6.09 -5.50
N ALA A 217 -19.77 5.39 -5.57
CA ALA A 217 -19.57 4.04 -5.03
C ALA A 217 -19.22 4.12 -3.53
N ARG A 218 -20.22 4.46 -2.69
CA ARG A 218 -20.01 4.85 -1.27
C ARG A 218 -19.35 3.77 -0.42
N ASP A 219 -19.63 2.50 -0.72
CA ASP A 219 -19.17 1.37 0.07
C ASP A 219 -17.86 0.76 -0.50
N MET A 220 -17.36 1.29 -1.63
CA MET A 220 -16.02 0.99 -2.15
C MET A 220 -14.93 1.82 -1.43
N ARG A 221 -15.01 1.95 -0.12
CA ARG A 221 -14.19 2.85 0.70
C ARG A 221 -12.71 2.49 0.63
N VAL A 222 -12.39 1.20 0.70
CA VAL A 222 -11.00 0.71 0.64
C VAL A 222 -10.39 1.01 -0.74
N ALA A 223 -11.06 0.63 -1.83
CA ALA A 223 -10.58 0.89 -3.19
C ALA A 223 -10.40 2.39 -3.47
N ARG A 224 -11.30 3.24 -2.98
CA ARG A 224 -11.16 4.70 -3.07
C ARG A 224 -9.97 5.20 -2.26
N SER A 225 -9.74 4.65 -1.08
CA SER A 225 -8.59 5.00 -0.23
C SER A 225 -7.27 4.62 -0.89
N GLU A 226 -7.18 3.41 -1.45
CA GLU A 226 -6.02 2.94 -2.21
C GLU A 226 -5.75 3.83 -3.43
N THR A 227 -6.80 4.19 -4.18
CA THR A 227 -6.67 5.08 -5.34
C THR A 227 -6.19 6.48 -4.93
N HIS A 228 -6.70 7.03 -3.81
CA HIS A 228 -6.20 8.30 -3.26
C HIS A 228 -4.75 8.17 -2.81
N LEU A 229 -4.37 7.08 -2.15
CA LEU A 229 -3.00 6.82 -1.73
C LEU A 229 -2.06 6.77 -2.94
N ALA A 230 -2.42 6.03 -4.00
CA ALA A 230 -1.65 5.95 -5.24
C ALA A 230 -1.51 7.31 -5.92
N ALA A 231 -2.58 8.13 -5.98
CA ALA A 231 -2.53 9.48 -6.54
C ALA A 231 -1.62 10.40 -5.71
N GLY A 232 -1.69 10.30 -4.39
CA GLY A 232 -0.79 11.02 -3.49
C GLY A 232 0.67 10.65 -3.70
N LEU A 233 0.98 9.36 -3.83
CA LEU A 233 2.33 8.86 -4.12
C LEU A 233 2.84 9.40 -5.45
N ALA A 234 2.07 9.24 -6.54
CA ALA A 234 2.46 9.73 -7.86
C ALA A 234 2.76 11.25 -7.87
N LEU A 235 1.93 12.04 -7.21
CA LEU A 235 2.13 13.48 -7.08
C LEU A 235 3.35 13.82 -6.22
N HIS A 236 3.57 13.09 -5.14
CA HIS A 236 4.72 13.32 -4.26
C HIS A 236 6.05 13.01 -4.98
N GLU A 237 6.12 11.91 -5.72
CA GLU A 237 7.29 11.53 -6.52
C GLU A 237 7.58 12.53 -7.66
N GLN A 238 6.55 13.22 -8.17
CA GLN A 238 6.69 14.35 -9.08
C GLN A 238 7.14 15.65 -8.38
N GLY A 239 7.31 15.67 -7.05
CA GLY A 239 7.59 16.87 -6.27
C GLY A 239 6.39 17.80 -6.05
N ARG A 240 5.19 17.38 -6.43
CA ARG A 240 3.91 18.15 -6.30
C ARG A 240 3.26 17.88 -4.94
N THR A 241 4.03 18.08 -3.88
CA THR A 241 3.65 17.71 -2.50
C THR A 241 2.41 18.45 -2.00
N ASP A 242 2.18 19.68 -2.45
CA ASP A 242 0.98 20.48 -2.15
C ASP A 242 -0.30 19.81 -2.66
N ARG A 243 -0.23 19.09 -3.78
CA ARG A 243 -1.34 18.30 -4.32
C ARG A 243 -1.43 16.89 -3.72
N ALA A 244 -0.31 16.31 -3.30
CA ALA A 244 -0.26 14.98 -2.69
C ALA A 244 -0.95 14.95 -1.31
N ILE A 245 -0.70 15.94 -0.45
CA ILE A 245 -1.23 16.01 0.92
C ILE A 245 -2.76 15.87 0.99
N PRO A 246 -3.58 16.58 0.18
CA PRO A 246 -5.03 16.38 0.15
C PRO A 246 -5.46 14.94 -0.16
N HIS A 247 -4.74 14.22 -1.02
CA HIS A 247 -5.03 12.83 -1.34
C HIS A 247 -4.77 11.91 -0.14
N TYR A 248 -3.67 12.07 0.58
CA TYR A 248 -3.41 11.28 1.80
C TYR A 248 -4.46 11.52 2.87
N HIS A 249 -4.87 12.77 3.08
CA HIS A 249 -5.98 13.08 3.98
C HIS A 249 -7.32 12.48 3.50
N ALA A 250 -7.58 12.44 2.19
CA ALA A 250 -8.77 11.80 1.64
C ALA A 250 -8.75 10.29 1.90
N ALA A 251 -7.60 9.63 1.70
CA ALA A 251 -7.42 8.21 2.01
C ALA A 251 -7.72 7.90 3.48
N LEU A 252 -7.15 8.67 4.41
CA LEU A 252 -7.34 8.50 5.86
C LEU A 252 -8.78 8.75 6.34
N ARG A 253 -9.58 9.53 5.59
CA ARG A 253 -11.01 9.72 5.92
C ARG A 253 -11.88 8.52 5.50
N LEU A 254 -11.39 7.70 4.58
CA LEU A 254 -12.15 6.59 4.01
C LEU A 254 -12.00 5.29 4.80
N VAL A 255 -10.87 5.07 5.44
CA VAL A 255 -10.56 3.81 6.13
C VAL A 255 -10.01 4.05 7.53
N THR A 256 -10.15 3.03 8.38
CA THR A 256 -9.55 2.95 9.72
C THR A 256 -8.46 1.89 9.74
N SER A 257 -7.64 1.89 10.79
CA SER A 257 -6.62 0.85 11.02
C SER A 257 -7.22 -0.56 11.18
N ALA A 258 -8.49 -0.68 11.57
CA ALA A 258 -9.16 -1.96 11.69
C ALA A 258 -9.70 -2.48 10.35
N GLU A 259 -10.15 -1.60 9.45
CA GLU A 259 -10.74 -1.98 8.16
C GLU A 259 -9.68 -2.27 7.09
N ALA A 260 -8.62 -1.46 7.03
CA ALA A 260 -7.56 -1.58 6.03
C ALA A 260 -6.22 -1.13 6.65
N PRO A 261 -5.62 -1.96 7.53
CA PRO A 261 -4.46 -1.56 8.33
C PRO A 261 -3.28 -1.07 7.49
N LEU A 262 -2.93 -1.78 6.41
CA LEU A 262 -1.78 -1.41 5.58
C LEU A 262 -2.02 -0.13 4.78
N VAL A 263 -3.20 0.06 4.21
CA VAL A 263 -3.56 1.29 3.48
C VAL A 263 -3.54 2.48 4.42
N TRP A 264 -4.10 2.32 5.63
CA TRP A 264 -4.13 3.35 6.66
C TRP A 264 -2.72 3.72 7.13
N ALA A 265 -1.87 2.74 7.43
CA ALA A 265 -0.50 2.97 7.85
C ALA A 265 0.34 3.63 6.74
N SER A 266 0.22 3.14 5.50
CA SER A 266 0.90 3.73 4.34
C SER A 266 0.46 5.18 4.09
N ALA A 267 -0.83 5.48 4.20
CA ALA A 267 -1.32 6.85 4.07
C ALA A 267 -0.75 7.78 5.16
N HIS A 268 -0.64 7.32 6.40
CA HIS A 268 0.00 8.06 7.49
C HIS A 268 1.50 8.26 7.25
N ALA A 269 2.24 7.22 6.87
CA ALA A 269 3.67 7.31 6.62
C ALA A 269 3.99 8.29 5.47
N ASN A 270 3.24 8.21 4.36
CA ASN A 270 3.43 9.08 3.21
C ASN A 270 2.94 10.51 3.46
N LEU A 271 1.88 10.71 4.25
CA LEU A 271 1.47 12.03 4.72
C LEU A 271 2.60 12.71 5.51
N ALA A 272 3.24 11.97 6.40
CA ALA A 272 4.37 12.47 7.18
C ALA A 272 5.55 12.83 6.26
N ALA A 273 5.93 11.94 5.33
CA ALA A 273 6.97 12.22 4.35
C ALA A 273 6.67 13.48 3.53
N ALA A 274 5.41 13.65 3.09
CA ALA A 274 4.98 14.83 2.36
C ALA A 274 5.11 16.11 3.20
N TYR A 275 4.71 16.11 4.46
CA TYR A 275 4.88 17.26 5.34
C TYR A 275 6.34 17.62 5.62
N LEU A 276 7.22 16.61 5.68
CA LEU A 276 8.66 16.82 5.92
C LEU A 276 9.41 17.33 4.68
N THR A 277 8.93 17.02 3.47
CA THR A 277 9.55 17.43 2.20
C THR A 277 8.94 18.69 1.60
N ALA A 278 7.74 19.09 2.03
CA ALA A 278 7.07 20.28 1.52
C ALA A 278 7.90 21.55 1.80
N PRO A 279 7.93 22.54 0.87
CA PRO A 279 8.63 23.80 1.07
C PRO A 279 8.19 24.49 2.36
N MET A 280 9.15 24.90 3.19
CA MET A 280 8.89 25.46 4.51
C MET A 280 8.53 26.95 4.43
N THR A 281 7.49 27.36 5.18
CA THR A 281 7.21 28.76 5.49
C THR A 281 7.12 28.89 7.00
N GLN A 282 7.88 29.78 7.61
CA GLN A 282 8.15 29.87 9.07
C GLN A 282 6.91 29.73 10.00
N ALA A 283 5.73 30.13 9.56
CA ALA A 283 4.51 30.08 10.41
C ALA A 283 3.86 28.69 10.52
N SER A 284 4.20 27.74 9.62
CA SER A 284 3.55 26.41 9.56
C SER A 284 4.45 25.25 9.96
N ASP A 285 5.74 25.48 10.15
CA ASP A 285 6.75 24.42 10.29
C ASP A 285 6.55 23.56 11.55
N GLN A 286 6.25 24.21 12.69
CA GLN A 286 6.00 23.48 13.94
C GLN A 286 4.77 22.59 13.85
N LEU A 287 3.68 23.09 13.25
CA LEU A 287 2.45 22.33 13.09
C LEU A 287 2.66 21.14 12.16
N ARG A 288 3.36 21.34 11.05
CA ARG A 288 3.68 20.29 10.07
C ARG A 288 4.51 19.18 10.67
N THR A 289 5.59 19.54 11.39
CA THR A 289 6.44 18.56 12.08
C THR A 289 5.64 17.79 13.12
N GLY A 290 4.77 18.46 13.88
CA GLY A 290 3.88 17.81 14.84
C GLY A 290 2.92 16.81 14.18
N ILE A 291 2.32 17.17 13.04
CA ILE A 291 1.46 16.27 12.26
C ILE A 291 2.29 15.08 11.73
N ALA A 292 3.50 15.32 11.22
CA ALA A 292 4.36 14.27 10.71
C ALA A 292 4.74 13.26 11.82
N VAL A 293 5.18 13.73 12.98
CA VAL A 293 5.48 12.87 14.15
C VAL A 293 4.27 12.04 14.55
N GLN A 294 3.08 12.67 14.68
CA GLN A 294 1.88 11.94 15.04
C GLN A 294 1.48 10.90 13.98
N SER A 295 1.61 11.24 12.71
CA SER A 295 1.31 10.32 11.60
C SER A 295 2.27 9.13 11.59
N LEU A 296 3.57 9.35 11.80
CA LEU A 296 4.54 8.25 11.88
C LEU A 296 4.27 7.32 13.07
N ARG A 297 3.95 7.89 14.24
CA ARG A 297 3.54 7.09 15.39
C ARG A 297 2.27 6.28 15.12
N SER A 298 1.32 6.85 14.38
CA SER A 298 0.13 6.12 13.93
C SER A 298 0.51 4.96 13.00
N ALA A 299 1.33 5.19 11.97
CA ALA A 299 1.78 4.14 11.05
C ALA A 299 2.49 2.98 11.80
N LEU A 300 3.33 3.30 12.77
CA LEU A 300 4.06 2.34 13.59
C LEU A 300 3.19 1.49 14.54
N THR A 301 1.88 1.82 14.70
CA THR A 301 0.95 0.91 15.38
C THR A 301 0.57 -0.30 14.53
N VAL A 302 0.79 -0.22 13.21
CA VAL A 302 0.51 -1.28 12.24
C VAL A 302 1.81 -1.87 11.70
N TYR A 303 2.75 -1.02 11.27
CA TYR A 303 4.06 -1.49 10.83
C TYR A 303 4.86 -1.96 12.02
N THR A 304 5.03 -3.27 12.13
CA THR A 304 5.86 -3.89 13.17
C THR A 304 7.17 -4.37 12.56
N ARG A 305 8.20 -4.49 13.41
CA ARG A 305 9.49 -5.03 12.99
C ARG A 305 9.39 -6.48 12.49
N ALA A 306 8.43 -7.25 13.02
CA ALA A 306 8.25 -8.66 12.69
C ALA A 306 7.54 -8.86 11.35
N ASP A 307 6.44 -8.09 11.14
CA ASP A 307 5.54 -8.32 10.00
C ASP A 307 5.88 -7.43 8.80
N HIS A 308 6.41 -6.22 9.05
CA HIS A 308 6.68 -5.20 8.00
C HIS A 308 8.05 -4.52 8.25
N PRO A 309 9.17 -5.26 8.22
CA PRO A 309 10.48 -4.75 8.63
C PRO A 309 10.96 -3.56 7.81
N THR A 310 10.68 -3.52 6.52
CA THR A 310 11.11 -2.44 5.62
C THR A 310 10.33 -1.14 5.88
N GLU A 311 9.01 -1.22 5.93
CA GLU A 311 8.11 -0.08 6.19
C GLU A 311 8.30 0.43 7.62
N TRP A 312 8.46 -0.48 8.57
CA TRP A 312 8.78 -0.16 9.95
C TRP A 312 10.10 0.62 10.05
N ALA A 313 11.18 0.14 9.42
CA ALA A 313 12.48 0.80 9.44
C ALA A 313 12.44 2.19 8.79
N SER A 314 11.69 2.34 7.69
CA SER A 314 11.51 3.62 7.01
C SER A 314 10.70 4.61 7.85
N ALA A 315 9.61 4.15 8.50
CA ALA A 315 8.79 4.98 9.39
C ALA A 315 9.57 5.38 10.66
N GLN A 316 10.33 4.46 11.26
CA GLN A 316 11.21 4.73 12.40
C GLN A 316 12.28 5.78 12.06
N LEU A 317 12.95 5.61 10.91
CA LEU A 317 13.95 6.57 10.44
C LEU A 317 13.35 7.97 10.25
N ASN A 318 12.18 8.06 9.62
CA ASN A 318 11.49 9.33 9.43
C ASN A 318 11.04 9.95 10.76
N LEU A 319 10.62 9.13 11.73
CA LEU A 319 10.28 9.60 13.08
C LEU A 319 11.51 10.15 13.80
N ALA A 320 12.62 9.42 13.80
CA ALA A 320 13.88 9.87 14.37
C ALA A 320 14.33 11.20 13.76
N ASN A 321 14.33 11.29 12.43
CA ASN A 321 14.64 12.53 11.70
C ASN A 321 13.71 13.68 12.11
N SER A 322 12.40 13.41 12.25
CA SER A 322 11.42 14.44 12.64
C SER A 322 11.66 14.97 14.04
N LEU A 323 12.01 14.11 14.99
CA LEU A 323 12.31 14.49 16.38
C LEU A 323 13.55 15.39 16.49
N VAL A 324 14.56 15.14 15.68
CA VAL A 324 15.81 15.96 15.65
C VAL A 324 15.50 17.41 15.30
N TYR A 325 14.60 17.64 14.36
CA TYR A 325 14.29 18.97 13.83
C TYR A 325 13.00 19.58 14.38
N SER A 326 12.29 18.85 15.26
CA SER A 326 11.07 19.36 15.91
C SER A 326 11.42 20.42 16.94
N PRO A 327 10.97 21.69 16.77
CA PRO A 327 11.11 22.69 17.82
C PRO A 327 10.35 22.26 19.07
N SER A 328 11.04 22.03 20.17
CA SER A 328 10.48 21.53 21.41
C SER A 328 11.17 22.14 22.62
N THR A 329 10.43 22.38 23.69
CA THR A 329 10.98 22.69 25.02
C THR A 329 11.73 21.49 25.62
N HIS A 330 11.52 20.28 25.08
CA HIS A 330 12.14 19.02 25.46
C HIS A 330 13.12 18.52 24.38
N GLN A 331 13.90 19.44 23.80
CA GLN A 331 14.80 19.10 22.68
C GLN A 331 15.80 18.00 23.03
N ALA A 332 16.32 18.00 24.28
CA ALA A 332 17.27 16.97 24.71
C ALA A 332 16.62 15.58 24.72
N ASP A 333 15.38 15.47 25.20
CA ASP A 333 14.64 14.21 25.25
C ASP A 333 14.35 13.71 23.82
N ASN A 334 13.96 14.60 22.92
CA ASN A 334 13.75 14.26 21.51
C ASN A 334 15.03 13.74 20.83
N LEU A 335 16.19 14.33 21.14
CA LEU A 335 17.46 13.87 20.58
C LEU A 335 17.86 12.50 21.13
N VAL A 336 17.59 12.23 22.41
CA VAL A 336 17.83 10.90 23.00
C VAL A 336 16.92 9.86 22.36
N GLU A 337 15.60 10.12 22.26
CA GLU A 337 14.65 9.24 21.58
C GLU A 337 15.10 8.98 20.12
N ALA A 338 15.55 10.00 19.39
CA ALA A 338 16.03 9.85 18.02
C ALA A 338 17.26 8.91 17.93
N VAL A 339 18.19 8.98 18.89
CA VAL A 339 19.35 8.06 18.91
C VAL A 339 18.91 6.62 19.12
N GLU A 340 17.95 6.37 20.01
CA GLU A 340 17.39 5.03 20.27
C GLU A 340 16.71 4.48 19.00
N LEU A 341 15.86 5.28 18.34
CA LEU A 341 15.19 4.90 17.10
C LEU A 341 16.18 4.58 15.97
N TYR A 342 17.27 5.35 15.82
CA TYR A 342 18.32 5.02 14.85
C TYR A 342 19.02 3.71 15.17
N GLU A 343 19.28 3.40 16.44
CA GLU A 343 19.90 2.14 16.83
C GLU A 343 19.02 0.95 16.45
N GLU A 344 17.71 1.03 16.74
CA GLU A 344 16.75 0.01 16.35
C GLU A 344 16.71 -0.22 14.82
N VAL A 345 16.77 0.87 14.02
CA VAL A 345 16.82 0.77 12.55
C VAL A 345 18.12 0.10 12.09
N LEU A 346 19.26 0.39 12.76
CA LEU A 346 20.55 -0.22 12.44
C LEU A 346 20.62 -1.72 12.73
N GLU A 347 19.78 -2.23 13.62
CA GLU A 347 19.67 -3.68 13.87
C GLU A 347 18.97 -4.44 12.73
N VAL A 348 18.12 -3.75 11.94
CA VAL A 348 17.37 -4.34 10.81
C VAL A 348 18.08 -4.10 9.49
N ARG A 349 18.60 -2.89 9.25
CA ARG A 349 19.33 -2.57 8.02
C ARG A 349 20.72 -3.16 8.04
N SER A 350 20.90 -4.27 7.33
CA SER A 350 22.20 -4.92 7.24
C SER A 350 23.14 -4.14 6.30
N ARG A 351 24.46 -4.30 6.55
CA ARG A 351 25.47 -3.72 5.67
C ARG A 351 25.51 -4.35 4.29
N ASP A 352 25.17 -5.64 4.22
CA ASP A 352 25.29 -6.42 3.01
C ASP A 352 24.10 -6.20 2.05
N GLU A 353 22.91 -5.93 2.61
CA GLU A 353 21.67 -5.75 1.83
C GLU A 353 21.40 -4.29 1.46
N ASP A 354 21.64 -3.34 2.40
CA ASP A 354 21.43 -1.91 2.20
C ASP A 354 22.58 -1.08 2.78
N PRO A 355 23.80 -1.16 2.20
CA PRO A 355 24.96 -0.44 2.71
C PRO A 355 24.76 1.09 2.73
N MET A 356 24.14 1.64 1.69
CA MET A 356 23.93 3.09 1.57
C MET A 356 22.83 3.59 2.54
N GLY A 357 21.73 2.88 2.69
CA GLY A 357 20.70 3.21 3.66
C GLY A 357 21.22 3.13 5.09
N ARG A 358 21.99 2.09 5.42
CA ARG A 358 22.66 1.97 6.72
C ARG A 358 23.65 3.12 6.97
N ALA A 359 24.46 3.51 5.97
CA ALA A 359 25.39 4.62 6.09
C ALA A 359 24.66 5.95 6.36
N ARG A 360 23.53 6.21 5.72
CA ARG A 360 22.69 7.39 6.00
C ARG A 360 22.19 7.41 7.44
N VAL A 361 21.72 6.26 7.97
CA VAL A 361 21.31 6.17 9.38
C VAL A 361 22.47 6.45 10.32
N LEU A 362 23.66 5.87 10.07
CA LEU A 362 24.86 6.12 10.86
C LEU A 362 25.28 7.60 10.84
N ALA A 363 25.20 8.27 9.68
CA ALA A 363 25.50 9.67 9.55
C ALA A 363 24.51 10.56 10.34
N ASN A 364 23.21 10.26 10.26
CA ASN A 364 22.18 10.98 11.01
C ASN A 364 22.37 10.78 12.51
N GLN A 365 22.57 9.54 12.97
CA GLN A 365 22.83 9.23 14.38
C GLN A 365 24.10 9.93 14.87
N GLY A 366 25.19 9.90 14.10
CA GLY A 366 26.43 10.57 14.43
C GLY A 366 26.27 12.08 14.59
N ASN A 367 25.45 12.70 13.73
CA ASN A 367 25.12 14.12 13.85
C ASN A 367 24.37 14.43 15.16
N VAL A 368 23.36 13.62 15.51
CA VAL A 368 22.60 13.80 16.76
C VAL A 368 23.48 13.59 17.99
N LEU A 369 24.33 12.57 17.99
CA LEU A 369 25.28 12.31 19.06
C LEU A 369 26.26 13.49 19.24
N ALA A 370 26.67 14.15 18.15
CA ALA A 370 27.49 15.37 18.23
C ALA A 370 26.74 16.52 18.91
N HIS A 371 25.45 16.71 18.62
CA HIS A 371 24.60 17.70 19.31
C HIS A 371 24.43 17.41 20.80
N LEU A 372 24.41 16.13 21.19
CA LEU A 372 24.39 15.70 22.60
C LEU A 372 25.77 15.80 23.28
N GLY A 373 26.82 16.20 22.55
CA GLY A 373 28.19 16.32 23.06
C GLY A 373 28.91 14.98 23.24
N MET A 374 28.37 13.89 22.74
CA MET A 374 28.95 12.53 22.76
C MET A 374 29.96 12.33 21.62
N PHE A 375 30.98 13.20 21.56
CA PHE A 375 31.84 13.37 20.39
C PHE A 375 32.59 12.11 19.95
N ASP A 376 33.05 11.27 20.87
CA ASP A 376 33.83 10.09 20.49
C ASP A 376 32.94 9.02 19.82
N VAL A 377 31.73 8.81 20.34
CA VAL A 377 30.75 7.92 19.71
C VAL A 377 30.27 8.49 18.38
N ALA A 378 30.00 9.80 18.32
CA ALA A 378 29.62 10.49 17.09
C ALA A 378 30.66 10.29 15.99
N LYS A 379 31.96 10.49 16.30
CA LYS A 379 33.04 10.27 15.32
C LYS A 379 33.09 8.83 14.80
N ALA A 380 32.92 7.83 15.66
CA ALA A 380 32.92 6.44 15.22
C ALA A 380 31.82 6.18 14.18
N LYS A 381 30.58 6.58 14.48
CA LYS A 381 29.43 6.44 13.54
C LYS A 381 29.67 7.21 12.23
N LEU A 382 30.19 8.43 12.31
CA LEU A 382 30.47 9.28 11.13
C LEU A 382 31.61 8.71 10.27
N TYR A 383 32.64 8.10 10.85
CA TYR A 383 33.71 7.46 10.08
C TYR A 383 33.20 6.22 9.36
N ASP A 384 32.37 5.40 10.02
CA ASP A 384 31.76 4.23 9.40
C ASP A 384 30.87 4.64 8.22
N ALA A 385 30.03 5.67 8.39
CA ALA A 385 29.19 6.21 7.31
C ALA A 385 30.03 6.74 6.15
N ARG A 386 31.06 7.53 6.46
CA ARG A 386 31.96 8.12 5.44
C ARG A 386 32.65 7.04 4.62
N PHE A 387 33.12 5.97 5.25
CA PHE A 387 33.78 4.88 4.57
C PHE A 387 32.88 4.29 3.47
N VAL A 388 31.60 4.03 3.78
CA VAL A 388 30.63 3.51 2.81
C VAL A 388 30.35 4.54 1.71
N PHE A 389 30.15 5.82 2.05
CA PHE A 389 29.91 6.87 1.05
C PHE A 389 31.11 7.06 0.10
N GLU A 390 32.35 6.93 0.60
CA GLU A 390 33.57 6.96 -0.23
C GLU A 390 33.63 5.72 -1.16
N GLU A 391 33.27 4.52 -0.66
CA GLU A 391 33.24 3.27 -1.43
C GLU A 391 32.23 3.36 -2.60
N PHE A 392 31.06 3.95 -2.36
CA PHE A 392 30.00 4.10 -3.37
C PHE A 392 30.04 5.40 -4.16
N GLY A 393 31.02 6.26 -3.91
CA GLY A 393 31.26 7.48 -4.67
C GLY A 393 30.27 8.62 -4.40
N ASP A 394 29.57 8.62 -3.27
CA ASP A 394 28.64 9.70 -2.86
C ASP A 394 29.43 10.90 -2.29
N VAL A 395 29.93 11.73 -3.19
CA VAL A 395 30.79 12.89 -2.86
C VAL A 395 30.08 13.92 -1.98
N GLU A 396 28.76 14.06 -2.14
CA GLU A 396 27.98 15.03 -1.37
C GLU A 396 27.80 14.57 0.07
N ALA A 397 27.44 13.31 0.28
CA ALA A 397 27.34 12.71 1.61
C ALA A 397 28.69 12.72 2.34
N VAL A 398 29.80 12.42 1.65
CA VAL A 398 31.16 12.54 2.21
C VAL A 398 31.45 13.96 2.67
N ARG A 399 31.11 14.98 1.87
CA ARG A 399 31.30 16.39 2.23
C ARG A 399 30.51 16.78 3.48
N THR A 400 29.25 16.35 3.54
CA THR A 400 28.36 16.60 4.69
C THR A 400 28.94 15.99 5.96
N VAL A 401 29.35 14.72 5.93
CA VAL A 401 29.95 14.03 7.09
C VAL A 401 31.25 14.70 7.53
N ARG A 402 32.12 15.13 6.59
CA ARG A 402 33.34 15.87 6.92
C ARG A 402 33.04 17.18 7.62
N GLY A 403 32.00 17.91 7.18
CA GLY A 403 31.57 19.14 7.84
C GLY A 403 31.20 18.94 9.31
N VAL A 404 30.50 17.85 9.63
CA VAL A 404 30.16 17.50 11.03
C VAL A 404 31.42 17.14 11.83
N LEU A 405 32.32 16.34 11.25
CA LEU A 405 33.59 15.96 11.91
C LEU A 405 34.47 17.20 12.20
N ASP A 406 34.56 18.17 11.29
CA ASP A 406 35.29 19.42 11.48
C ASP A 406 34.65 20.28 12.58
N GLU A 407 33.33 20.30 12.68
CA GLU A 407 32.60 20.98 13.77
C GLU A 407 32.89 20.35 15.13
N ILE A 408 32.85 19.01 15.22
CA ILE A 408 33.22 18.28 16.44
C ILE A 408 34.66 18.64 16.87
N ALA A 409 35.60 18.68 15.90
CA ALA A 409 37.00 19.03 16.19
C ALA A 409 37.15 20.46 16.75
N ARG A 410 36.42 21.43 16.16
CA ARG A 410 36.38 22.82 16.66
C ARG A 410 35.82 22.90 18.09
N GLN A 411 34.71 22.24 18.36
CA GLN A 411 34.10 22.24 19.70
C GLN A 411 34.97 21.58 20.77
N GLN A 412 35.66 20.49 20.42
CA GLN A 412 36.63 19.85 21.32
C GLN A 412 37.86 20.73 21.59
N ALA A 413 38.31 21.49 20.60
CA ALA A 413 39.45 22.44 20.77
C ALA A 413 39.06 23.60 21.69
N LEU A 414 37.84 24.15 21.55
CA LEU A 414 37.33 25.21 22.42
C LEU A 414 37.24 24.76 23.88
N ARG A 415 36.66 23.58 24.14
CA ARG A 415 36.59 23.03 25.53
C ARG A 415 37.97 22.87 26.17
N ARG A 416 38.97 22.40 25.41
CA ARG A 416 40.36 22.26 25.93
C ARG A 416 41.03 23.58 26.22
N SER A 417 40.58 24.68 25.64
CA SER A 417 41.12 26.02 25.88
C SER A 417 40.48 26.73 27.08
N GLU A 418 39.35 26.20 27.59
CA GLU A 418 38.60 26.71 28.72
C GLU A 418 38.98 25.99 30.03
N ASP A 419 39.50 24.73 29.93
CA ASP A 419 40.08 23.94 31.02
C ASP A 419 41.60 24.33 31.24
#